data_70a028388dfd47be3001066560f1ab39
#
_entry.id   70a028388dfd47be3001066560f1ab39
#
_cell.length_a   1.000
_cell.length_b   1.000
_cell.length_c   1.000
_cell.angle_alpha   90.00
_cell.angle_beta   90.00
_cell.angle_gamma   90.00
#
_symmetry.space_group_name_H-M   'P 1'
#
loop_
_entity.id
_entity.type
_entity.pdbx_description
1 polymer ?
#
loop_
_entity_poly.entity_id
_entity_poly.type
_entity_poly.pdbx_seq_one_letter_code
_entity_poly.pdbx_strand_id
1 'polypeptide(L)'
;MLWERKGEREDMAISSKELAALLGVSPAAVSIALNGKPGISEATREMILKAAEEHGVRRAVRRETISEFINLLIFKRHGMVYGDTQFFSAVMEGISKTVAELGYKLQVSYFYENQNLEEQVKALSVSDCAGVILLATEMCDEDTKWFVGLGKPLVVLDSWFETWCPDTVVINNIQGAYAATRCLIEAGHRYIGHVCSSVEINNFRDRRAGFLKAITESDGEEKNRAYTTISVGSTQDTAYDDMSKFLDHIHNLPTALFMDNDVIAISCMRELKEHGYRIPEDVSVVGFDDVPMSYVTSPKMTTVHVPKEALGRHAVQLLLDRIRTGKQDHTVKIEINTTLKMRNTVRQMEKPGPK
;
A
#
# COMPACT_ATOMS: atom_id res chain seq x y z
N MET A 1 -7.45 68.29 -0.34
CA MET A 1 -6.90 67.49 -1.44
C MET A 1 -7.71 66.19 -1.51
N LEU A 2 -8.55 66.13 -2.53
CA LEU A 2 -9.47 65.03 -2.82
C LEU A 2 -8.69 63.92 -3.43
N TRP A 3 -8.83 62.69 -2.91
CA TRP A 3 -8.43 61.44 -3.56
C TRP A 3 -9.69 60.75 -4.05
N GLU A 4 -9.86 60.75 -5.36
CA GLU A 4 -10.87 60.01 -6.08
C GLU A 4 -10.63 58.49 -5.92
N ARG A 5 -11.62 57.79 -5.39
CA ARG A 5 -11.69 56.33 -5.47
C ARG A 5 -12.23 55.98 -6.86
N LYS A 6 -11.34 55.45 -7.73
CA LYS A 6 -11.76 54.73 -8.92
C LYS A 6 -12.46 53.43 -8.48
N GLY A 7 -13.75 53.33 -8.85
CA GLY A 7 -14.53 52.13 -8.66
C GLY A 7 -14.00 51.00 -9.54
N GLU A 8 -13.54 49.92 -8.91
CA GLU A 8 -13.38 48.60 -9.53
C GLU A 8 -14.79 48.08 -9.81
N ARG A 9 -15.15 47.91 -11.07
CA ARG A 9 -16.31 47.13 -11.49
C ARG A 9 -15.93 45.66 -11.24
N GLU A 10 -16.47 45.07 -10.19
CA GLU A 10 -16.54 43.61 -10.07
C GLU A 10 -17.38 43.10 -11.24
N ASP A 11 -16.75 42.44 -12.20
CA ASP A 11 -17.43 41.67 -13.24
C ASP A 11 -18.13 40.47 -12.55
N MET A 12 -19.38 40.67 -12.13
CA MET A 12 -20.24 39.61 -11.63
C MET A 12 -20.62 38.71 -12.81
N ALA A 13 -20.06 37.52 -12.88
CA ALA A 13 -20.43 36.47 -13.83
C ALA A 13 -21.93 36.17 -13.68
N ILE A 14 -22.72 36.35 -14.75
CA ILE A 14 -24.15 36.07 -14.74
C ILE A 14 -24.42 34.54 -14.79
N SER A 15 -25.54 34.11 -14.21
CA SER A 15 -25.95 32.71 -14.25
C SER A 15 -26.47 32.30 -15.63
N SER A 16 -26.47 31.00 -15.94
CA SER A 16 -27.04 30.48 -17.19
C SER A 16 -28.53 30.84 -17.38
N LYS A 17 -29.28 31.04 -16.29
CA LYS A 17 -30.68 31.50 -16.35
C LYS A 17 -30.78 32.97 -16.74
N GLU A 18 -29.91 33.81 -16.23
CA GLU A 18 -29.84 35.23 -16.58
C GLU A 18 -29.35 35.41 -18.02
N LEU A 19 -28.38 34.59 -18.47
CA LEU A 19 -27.95 34.54 -19.87
C LEU A 19 -29.12 34.14 -20.80
N ALA A 20 -29.93 33.16 -20.41
CA ALA A 20 -31.09 32.73 -21.16
C ALA A 20 -32.12 33.88 -21.30
N ALA A 21 -32.37 34.59 -20.21
CA ALA A 21 -33.26 35.77 -20.20
C ALA A 21 -32.71 36.89 -21.06
N LEU A 22 -31.41 37.19 -20.99
CA LEU A 22 -30.73 38.22 -21.77
C LEU A 22 -30.82 37.98 -23.29
N LEU A 23 -30.70 36.72 -23.71
CA LEU A 23 -30.71 36.31 -25.12
C LEU A 23 -32.11 35.98 -25.65
N GLY A 24 -33.15 35.97 -24.83
CA GLY A 24 -34.50 35.60 -25.22
C GLY A 24 -34.65 34.12 -25.62
N VAL A 25 -33.81 33.27 -25.09
CA VAL A 25 -33.84 31.81 -25.37
C VAL A 25 -34.24 31.02 -24.13
N SER A 26 -34.61 29.77 -24.31
CA SER A 26 -34.92 28.91 -23.16
C SER A 26 -33.63 28.53 -22.36
N PRO A 27 -33.72 28.37 -21.04
CA PRO A 27 -32.60 27.83 -20.25
C PRO A 27 -32.07 26.48 -20.75
N ALA A 28 -32.96 25.68 -21.37
CA ALA A 28 -32.59 24.43 -22.01
C ALA A 28 -31.68 24.66 -23.22
N ALA A 29 -31.97 25.67 -24.07
CA ALA A 29 -31.14 26.01 -25.23
C ALA A 29 -29.73 26.46 -24.80
N VAL A 30 -29.62 27.29 -23.74
CA VAL A 30 -28.33 27.68 -23.17
C VAL A 30 -27.57 26.44 -22.67
N SER A 31 -28.24 25.55 -21.97
CA SER A 31 -27.61 24.28 -21.49
C SER A 31 -27.15 23.41 -22.65
N ILE A 32 -27.92 23.29 -23.73
CA ILE A 32 -27.56 22.53 -24.93
C ILE A 32 -26.35 23.14 -25.62
N ALA A 33 -26.30 24.49 -25.78
CA ALA A 33 -25.17 25.17 -26.38
C ALA A 33 -23.88 24.98 -25.57
N LEU A 34 -23.95 25.29 -24.29
CA LEU A 34 -22.78 25.16 -23.37
C LEU A 34 -22.23 23.74 -23.24
N ASN A 35 -23.07 22.74 -23.40
CA ASN A 35 -22.68 21.33 -23.30
C ASN A 35 -22.43 20.64 -24.66
N GLY A 36 -22.46 21.37 -25.77
CA GLY A 36 -22.18 20.82 -27.10
C GLY A 36 -23.18 19.77 -27.59
N LYS A 37 -24.40 19.72 -27.01
CA LYS A 37 -25.41 18.71 -27.36
C LYS A 37 -26.16 19.08 -28.66
N PRO A 38 -26.60 18.11 -29.44
CA PRO A 38 -27.51 18.39 -30.57
C PRO A 38 -28.89 18.85 -30.06
N GLY A 39 -29.63 19.66 -30.88
CA GLY A 39 -30.99 20.09 -30.55
C GLY A 39 -31.24 21.58 -30.68
N ILE A 40 -30.26 22.37 -31.13
CA ILE A 40 -30.38 23.80 -31.51
C ILE A 40 -29.66 24.05 -32.84
N SER A 41 -30.01 25.14 -33.54
CA SER A 41 -29.33 25.54 -34.77
C SER A 41 -27.90 26.01 -34.47
N GLU A 42 -26.98 25.89 -35.45
CA GLU A 42 -25.60 26.34 -35.31
C GLU A 42 -25.54 27.88 -35.05
N ALA A 43 -26.34 28.65 -35.69
CA ALA A 43 -26.45 30.11 -35.45
C ALA A 43 -26.87 30.42 -34.01
N THR A 44 -27.83 29.68 -33.44
CA THR A 44 -28.24 29.82 -32.03
C THR A 44 -27.13 29.40 -31.09
N ARG A 45 -26.39 28.36 -31.44
CA ARG A 45 -25.24 27.90 -30.67
C ARG A 45 -24.13 28.95 -30.59
N GLU A 46 -23.72 29.50 -31.73
CA GLU A 46 -22.68 30.52 -31.81
C GLU A 46 -23.09 31.79 -31.02
N MET A 47 -24.34 32.24 -31.17
CA MET A 47 -24.85 33.38 -30.43
C MET A 47 -24.77 33.17 -28.90
N ILE A 48 -25.16 32.00 -28.42
CA ILE A 48 -25.12 31.67 -26.97
C ILE A 48 -23.67 31.56 -26.48
N LEU A 49 -22.78 30.93 -27.23
CA LEU A 49 -21.38 30.76 -26.82
C LEU A 49 -20.64 32.11 -26.76
N LYS A 50 -20.87 32.97 -27.73
CA LYS A 50 -20.28 34.34 -27.75
C LYS A 50 -20.77 35.18 -26.56
N ALA A 51 -22.05 35.17 -26.28
CA ALA A 51 -22.60 35.90 -25.15
C ALA A 51 -22.14 35.31 -23.80
N ALA A 52 -21.96 34.00 -23.71
CA ALA A 52 -21.41 33.34 -22.52
C ALA A 52 -19.97 33.77 -22.24
N GLU A 53 -19.15 33.95 -23.28
CA GLU A 53 -17.77 34.46 -23.17
C GLU A 53 -17.74 35.92 -22.74
N GLU A 54 -18.60 36.76 -23.36
CA GLU A 54 -18.71 38.19 -23.04
C GLU A 54 -19.18 38.49 -21.62
N HIS A 55 -20.02 37.63 -21.05
CA HIS A 55 -20.60 37.80 -19.72
C HIS A 55 -19.99 36.90 -18.66
N GLY A 56 -18.84 36.29 -18.96
CA GLY A 56 -18.11 35.42 -18.00
C GLY A 56 -18.91 34.20 -17.53
N VAL A 57 -19.93 33.76 -18.27
CA VAL A 57 -20.68 32.55 -17.99
C VAL A 57 -19.75 31.37 -18.25
N ARG A 58 -19.03 30.98 -17.23
CA ARG A 58 -18.22 29.74 -17.31
C ARG A 58 -19.17 28.61 -17.66
N ARG A 59 -18.82 27.87 -18.71
CA ARG A 59 -19.35 26.51 -18.95
C ARG A 59 -19.52 25.89 -17.56
N ALA A 60 -20.74 25.58 -17.16
CA ALA A 60 -20.89 24.66 -16.06
C ALA A 60 -20.11 23.44 -16.52
N VAL A 61 -18.87 23.33 -16.06
CA VAL A 61 -18.13 22.08 -16.21
C VAL A 61 -19.14 21.12 -15.65
N ARG A 62 -19.77 20.33 -16.55
CA ARG A 62 -20.52 19.18 -16.13
C ARG A 62 -19.53 18.53 -15.18
N ARG A 63 -19.78 18.65 -13.88
CA ARG A 63 -19.32 17.60 -13.01
C ARG A 63 -19.97 16.39 -13.65
N GLU A 64 -19.24 15.71 -14.55
CA GLU A 64 -19.43 14.28 -14.69
C GLU A 64 -19.66 13.90 -13.25
N THR A 65 -20.75 13.27 -12.93
CA THR A 65 -21.04 12.82 -11.59
C THR A 65 -19.85 11.95 -11.25
N ILE A 66 -18.77 12.63 -10.77
CA ILE A 66 -17.58 11.94 -10.32
C ILE A 66 -18.17 11.06 -9.25
N SER A 67 -18.12 9.79 -9.47
CA SER A 67 -18.58 8.82 -8.52
C SER A 67 -18.08 9.26 -7.14
N GLU A 68 -18.98 9.37 -6.19
CA GLU A 68 -18.65 9.87 -4.86
C GLU A 68 -17.82 8.87 -4.07
N PHE A 69 -17.47 7.70 -4.63
CA PHE A 69 -16.75 6.69 -3.88
C PHE A 69 -15.55 6.08 -4.62
N ILE A 70 -14.56 5.70 -3.81
CA ILE A 70 -13.40 4.90 -4.19
C ILE A 70 -13.62 3.49 -3.67
N ASN A 71 -13.32 2.48 -4.48
CA ASN A 71 -13.39 1.09 -4.05
C ASN A 71 -12.01 0.62 -3.56
N LEU A 72 -11.91 0.21 -2.28
CA LEU A 72 -10.79 -0.58 -1.78
C LEU A 72 -11.15 -2.06 -1.99
N LEU A 73 -10.52 -2.66 -2.96
CA LEU A 73 -10.68 -4.06 -3.28
C LEU A 73 -9.59 -4.88 -2.61
N ILE A 74 -9.97 -5.81 -1.75
CA ILE A 74 -9.07 -6.70 -1.04
C ILE A 74 -9.13 -8.06 -1.71
N PHE A 75 -8.01 -8.46 -2.32
CA PHE A 75 -7.89 -9.77 -2.93
C PHE A 75 -7.41 -10.80 -1.90
N LYS A 76 -8.14 -11.90 -1.78
CA LYS A 76 -7.81 -13.02 -0.89
C LYS A 76 -7.64 -14.32 -1.69
N ARG A 77 -6.43 -14.84 -1.69
CA ARG A 77 -6.14 -16.18 -2.24
C ARG A 77 -6.42 -17.26 -1.19
N HIS A 78 -5.85 -17.14 -0.03
CA HIS A 78 -5.98 -18.07 1.09
C HIS A 78 -6.39 -17.40 2.40
N GLY A 79 -6.25 -16.08 2.52
CA GLY A 79 -6.60 -15.29 3.71
C GLY A 79 -5.64 -15.45 4.89
N MET A 80 -4.54 -16.21 4.74
CA MET A 80 -3.61 -16.52 5.83
C MET A 80 -2.67 -15.37 6.18
N VAL A 81 -2.44 -14.45 5.25
CA VAL A 81 -1.59 -13.27 5.49
C VAL A 81 -2.45 -12.07 5.88
N TYR A 82 -3.59 -11.88 5.23
CA TYR A 82 -4.51 -10.77 5.50
C TYR A 82 -5.31 -10.96 6.81
N GLY A 83 -5.49 -12.20 7.29
CA GLY A 83 -6.56 -12.57 8.24
C GLY A 83 -6.52 -11.86 9.59
N ASP A 84 -5.37 -11.71 10.26
CA ASP A 84 -5.31 -11.35 11.68
C ASP A 84 -4.28 -10.26 12.02
N THR A 85 -3.91 -9.38 11.08
CA THR A 85 -2.84 -8.44 11.37
C THR A 85 -3.35 -7.02 11.58
N GLN A 86 -2.95 -6.40 12.69
CA GLN A 86 -3.06 -4.98 12.97
C GLN A 86 -2.36 -4.12 11.89
N PHE A 87 -1.53 -4.73 11.06
CA PHE A 87 -0.89 -4.11 9.90
C PHE A 87 -1.94 -3.53 8.94
N PHE A 88 -2.86 -4.36 8.46
CA PHE A 88 -3.86 -3.92 7.48
C PHE A 88 -4.86 -2.93 8.05
N SER A 89 -5.17 -3.00 9.35
CA SER A 89 -6.01 -1.99 10.01
C SER A 89 -5.40 -0.60 9.93
N ALA A 90 -4.09 -0.46 10.15
CA ALA A 90 -3.41 0.82 10.04
C ALA A 90 -3.28 1.32 8.57
N VAL A 91 -3.10 0.41 7.60
CA VAL A 91 -3.15 0.76 6.17
C VAL A 91 -4.54 1.28 5.79
N MET A 92 -5.60 0.59 6.22
CA MET A 92 -7.00 0.99 5.97
C MET A 92 -7.34 2.32 6.64
N GLU A 93 -6.80 2.61 7.83
CA GLU A 93 -6.95 3.90 8.50
C GLU A 93 -6.35 5.02 7.64
N GLY A 94 -5.13 4.84 7.13
CA GLY A 94 -4.49 5.79 6.21
C GLY A 94 -5.31 6.03 4.94
N ILE A 95 -5.89 4.98 4.35
CA ILE A 95 -6.77 5.08 3.18
C ILE A 95 -8.04 5.84 3.54
N SER A 96 -8.77 5.40 4.57
CA SER A 96 -10.08 5.93 4.96
C SER A 96 -10.01 7.42 5.30
N LYS A 97 -9.02 7.81 6.12
CA LYS A 97 -8.78 9.21 6.49
C LYS A 97 -8.52 10.07 5.27
N THR A 98 -7.62 9.64 4.38
CA THR A 98 -7.26 10.41 3.19
C THR A 98 -8.43 10.52 2.20
N VAL A 99 -9.18 9.44 2.00
CA VAL A 99 -10.39 9.44 1.15
C VAL A 99 -11.43 10.44 1.67
N ALA A 100 -11.68 10.44 2.99
CA ALA A 100 -12.63 11.35 3.64
C ALA A 100 -12.18 12.82 3.57
N GLU A 101 -10.90 13.13 3.82
CA GLU A 101 -10.32 14.47 3.70
C GLU A 101 -10.49 15.06 2.30
N LEU A 102 -10.53 14.23 1.28
CA LEU A 102 -10.67 14.62 -0.12
C LEU A 102 -12.13 14.59 -0.63
N GLY A 103 -13.09 14.33 0.27
CA GLY A 103 -14.51 14.40 -0.01
C GLY A 103 -15.11 13.20 -0.73
N TYR A 104 -14.38 12.07 -0.77
CA TYR A 104 -14.88 10.80 -1.30
C TYR A 104 -15.39 9.90 -0.18
N LYS A 105 -16.20 8.91 -0.55
CA LYS A 105 -16.59 7.79 0.32
C LYS A 105 -15.71 6.58 0.02
N LEU A 106 -15.40 5.77 1.01
CA LEU A 106 -14.69 4.51 0.85
C LEU A 106 -15.69 3.34 0.85
N GLN A 107 -15.66 2.55 -0.19
CA GLN A 107 -16.33 1.25 -0.24
C GLN A 107 -15.28 0.15 -0.19
N VAL A 108 -15.47 -0.86 0.66
CA VAL A 108 -14.57 -2.02 0.77
C VAL A 108 -15.25 -3.23 0.14
N SER A 109 -14.53 -3.92 -0.73
CA SER A 109 -14.97 -5.14 -1.40
C SER A 109 -13.93 -6.23 -1.22
N TYR A 110 -14.38 -7.48 -1.16
CA TYR A 110 -13.50 -8.64 -1.06
C TYR A 110 -13.67 -9.53 -2.28
N PHE A 111 -12.56 -9.86 -2.94
CA PHE A 111 -12.51 -10.84 -3.99
C PHE A 111 -11.76 -12.07 -3.47
N TYR A 112 -12.35 -13.23 -3.70
CA TYR A 112 -11.79 -14.50 -3.27
C TYR A 112 -11.41 -15.32 -4.51
N GLU A 113 -10.17 -15.81 -4.53
CA GLU A 113 -9.64 -16.58 -5.67
C GLU A 113 -10.50 -17.81 -6.01
N ASN A 114 -11.10 -18.45 -5.02
CA ASN A 114 -11.95 -19.63 -5.17
C ASN A 114 -13.40 -19.31 -5.63
N GLN A 115 -13.72 -18.04 -5.91
CA GLN A 115 -15.02 -17.61 -6.45
C GLN A 115 -14.90 -17.24 -7.94
N ASN A 116 -16.03 -16.93 -8.58
CA ASN A 116 -16.04 -16.48 -9.98
C ASN A 116 -15.46 -15.05 -10.11
N LEU A 117 -14.14 -14.96 -10.26
CA LEU A 117 -13.41 -13.69 -10.38
C LEU A 117 -13.82 -12.91 -11.63
N GLU A 118 -14.10 -13.59 -12.74
CA GLU A 118 -14.51 -12.92 -13.98
C GLU A 118 -15.81 -12.12 -13.80
N GLU A 119 -16.79 -12.71 -13.14
CA GLU A 119 -18.06 -12.04 -12.85
C GLU A 119 -17.88 -10.88 -11.88
N GLN A 120 -17.08 -11.06 -10.83
CA GLN A 120 -16.78 -10.03 -9.84
C GLN A 120 -16.06 -8.82 -10.48
N VAL A 121 -15.05 -9.06 -11.31
CA VAL A 121 -14.32 -8.00 -12.03
C VAL A 121 -15.22 -7.32 -13.06
N LYS A 122 -16.08 -8.06 -13.75
CA LYS A 122 -17.07 -7.49 -14.68
C LYS A 122 -18.06 -6.57 -13.94
N ALA A 123 -18.56 -6.98 -12.77
CA ALA A 123 -19.41 -6.14 -11.92
C ALA A 123 -18.67 -4.86 -11.48
N LEU A 124 -17.40 -4.98 -11.10
CA LEU A 124 -16.57 -3.83 -10.73
C LEU A 124 -16.35 -2.88 -11.92
N SER A 125 -16.12 -3.40 -13.13
CA SER A 125 -15.87 -2.58 -14.33
C SER A 125 -17.06 -1.70 -14.72
N VAL A 126 -18.29 -2.17 -14.52
CA VAL A 126 -19.53 -1.42 -14.82
C VAL A 126 -20.05 -0.62 -13.62
N SER A 127 -19.47 -0.78 -12.42
CA SER A 127 -19.84 0.01 -11.25
C SER A 127 -19.54 1.50 -11.50
N ASP A 128 -20.16 2.38 -10.74
CA ASP A 128 -19.91 3.83 -10.84
C ASP A 128 -18.83 4.35 -9.87
N CYS A 129 -17.94 3.48 -9.37
CA CYS A 129 -16.80 3.92 -8.55
C CYS A 129 -15.83 4.80 -9.37
N ALA A 130 -15.28 5.84 -8.74
CA ALA A 130 -14.34 6.77 -9.37
C ALA A 130 -13.00 6.09 -9.71
N GLY A 131 -12.59 5.12 -8.89
CA GLY A 131 -11.36 4.36 -9.07
C GLY A 131 -11.22 3.26 -8.04
N VAL A 132 -10.20 2.45 -8.19
CA VAL A 132 -9.95 1.23 -7.41
C VAL A 132 -8.56 1.25 -6.79
N ILE A 133 -8.48 0.99 -5.49
CA ILE A 133 -7.24 0.60 -4.82
C ILE A 133 -7.32 -0.92 -4.63
N LEU A 134 -6.41 -1.65 -5.28
CA LEU A 134 -6.34 -3.10 -5.21
C LEU A 134 -5.28 -3.50 -4.18
N LEU A 135 -5.72 -3.91 -2.99
CA LEU A 135 -4.82 -4.51 -1.99
C LEU A 135 -4.50 -5.95 -2.44
N ALA A 136 -3.29 -6.12 -2.97
CA ALA A 136 -2.87 -7.28 -3.73
C ALA A 136 -1.85 -8.16 -3.00
N THR A 137 -1.76 -8.07 -1.66
CA THR A 137 -0.75 -8.78 -0.84
C THR A 137 -0.68 -10.28 -1.15
N GLU A 138 -1.84 -10.92 -1.34
CA GLU A 138 -1.93 -12.36 -1.62
C GLU A 138 -2.06 -12.72 -3.11
N MET A 139 -1.95 -11.72 -4.02
CA MET A 139 -1.98 -11.97 -5.46
C MET A 139 -0.65 -12.50 -5.98
N CYS A 140 -0.72 -13.36 -6.98
CA CYS A 140 0.40 -13.76 -7.82
C CYS A 140 0.28 -13.22 -9.25
N ASP A 141 1.30 -13.44 -10.10
CA ASP A 141 1.31 -12.93 -11.47
C ASP A 141 0.16 -13.48 -12.32
N GLU A 142 -0.31 -14.71 -12.09
CA GLU A 142 -1.43 -15.32 -12.81
C GLU A 142 -2.77 -14.64 -12.56
N ASP A 143 -2.94 -13.96 -11.40
CA ASP A 143 -4.18 -13.26 -11.06
C ASP A 143 -4.32 -11.93 -11.78
N THR A 144 -3.20 -11.36 -12.26
CA THR A 144 -3.16 -10.04 -12.91
C THR A 144 -4.06 -9.96 -14.13
N LYS A 145 -4.24 -11.08 -14.86
CA LYS A 145 -5.07 -11.19 -16.05
C LYS A 145 -6.52 -10.69 -15.82
N TRP A 146 -7.02 -10.77 -14.61
CA TRP A 146 -8.37 -10.36 -14.27
C TRP A 146 -8.52 -8.83 -14.24
N PHE A 147 -7.44 -8.11 -13.90
CA PHE A 147 -7.43 -6.66 -13.71
C PHE A 147 -6.86 -5.89 -14.91
N VAL A 148 -6.14 -6.58 -15.80
CA VAL A 148 -5.69 -6.00 -17.07
C VAL A 148 -6.91 -5.59 -17.89
N GLY A 149 -7.01 -4.30 -18.20
CA GLY A 149 -8.14 -3.78 -19.00
C GLY A 149 -9.41 -3.49 -18.20
N LEU A 150 -9.36 -3.36 -16.88
CA LEU A 150 -10.50 -3.01 -16.02
C LEU A 150 -11.26 -1.73 -16.48
N GLY A 151 -10.58 -0.83 -17.21
CA GLY A 151 -11.22 0.38 -17.75
C GLY A 151 -11.47 1.49 -16.71
N LYS A 152 -10.93 1.35 -15.51
CA LYS A 152 -10.99 2.33 -14.42
C LYS A 152 -9.59 2.72 -13.95
N PRO A 153 -9.42 3.93 -13.39
CA PRO A 153 -8.22 4.26 -12.63
C PRO A 153 -7.99 3.22 -11.53
N LEU A 154 -6.78 2.65 -11.49
CA LEU A 154 -6.42 1.57 -10.57
C LEU A 154 -5.02 1.81 -10.03
N VAL A 155 -4.86 1.63 -8.72
CA VAL A 155 -3.57 1.57 -8.03
C VAL A 155 -3.47 0.25 -7.30
N VAL A 156 -2.40 -0.50 -7.54
CA VAL A 156 -2.06 -1.69 -6.78
C VAL A 156 -1.35 -1.29 -5.49
N LEU A 157 -1.74 -1.90 -4.40
CA LEU A 157 -1.22 -1.63 -3.07
C LEU A 157 -0.62 -2.91 -2.47
N ASP A 158 0.56 -2.78 -1.88
CA ASP A 158 1.26 -3.81 -1.09
C ASP A 158 1.70 -5.04 -1.89
N SER A 159 1.76 -4.94 -3.22
CA SER A 159 2.34 -5.97 -4.09
C SER A 159 2.80 -5.37 -5.41
N TRP A 160 3.60 -6.11 -6.17
CA TRP A 160 4.05 -5.77 -7.52
C TRP A 160 4.16 -7.06 -8.36
N PHE A 161 4.24 -6.93 -9.69
CA PHE A 161 4.21 -8.07 -10.59
C PHE A 161 5.29 -7.94 -11.66
N GLU A 162 5.77 -9.08 -12.19
CA GLU A 162 6.84 -9.12 -13.19
C GLU A 162 6.34 -8.65 -14.58
N THR A 163 5.13 -9.05 -14.95
CA THR A 163 4.62 -8.84 -16.31
C THR A 163 3.54 -7.77 -16.41
N TRP A 164 2.98 -7.34 -15.29
CA TRP A 164 1.98 -6.28 -15.23
C TRP A 164 2.48 -5.13 -14.36
N CYS A 165 2.65 -3.97 -14.98
CA CYS A 165 3.20 -2.79 -14.34
C CYS A 165 2.15 -1.67 -14.20
N PRO A 166 1.14 -1.79 -13.32
CA PRO A 166 0.19 -0.71 -13.04
C PRO A 166 0.84 0.36 -12.15
N ASP A 167 0.12 1.44 -11.89
CA ASP A 167 0.45 2.34 -10.80
C ASP A 167 0.45 1.56 -9.49
N THR A 168 1.54 1.66 -8.71
CA THR A 168 1.77 0.75 -7.59
C THR A 168 2.37 1.47 -6.40
N VAL A 169 1.93 1.13 -5.18
CA VAL A 169 2.52 1.60 -3.92
C VAL A 169 2.89 0.39 -3.08
N VAL A 170 4.18 0.26 -2.75
CA VAL A 170 4.73 -0.90 -2.04
C VAL A 170 5.66 -0.49 -0.91
N ILE A 171 5.98 -1.44 -0.05
CA ILE A 171 7.01 -1.34 0.97
C ILE A 171 8.37 -1.59 0.34
N ASN A 172 9.40 -0.85 0.74
CA ASN A 172 10.78 -1.18 0.42
C ASN A 172 11.26 -2.35 1.31
N ASN A 173 10.74 -3.55 0.99
CA ASN A 173 10.99 -4.78 1.74
C ASN A 173 12.47 -5.20 1.73
N ILE A 174 13.12 -5.06 0.57
CA ILE A 174 14.53 -5.40 0.40
C ILE A 174 15.40 -4.56 1.35
N GLN A 175 15.18 -3.23 1.38
CA GLN A 175 15.94 -2.33 2.25
C GLN A 175 15.69 -2.63 3.73
N GLY A 176 14.44 -2.89 4.12
CA GLY A 176 14.08 -3.20 5.51
C GLY A 176 14.72 -4.48 6.01
N ALA A 177 14.62 -5.57 5.24
CA ALA A 177 15.21 -6.85 5.59
C ALA A 177 16.74 -6.81 5.56
N TYR A 178 17.34 -6.06 4.63
CA TYR A 178 18.77 -5.80 4.62
C TYR A 178 19.21 -5.11 5.90
N ALA A 179 18.52 -4.03 6.32
CA ALA A 179 18.85 -3.31 7.55
C ALA A 179 18.69 -4.18 8.82
N ALA A 180 17.64 -5.00 8.89
CA ALA A 180 17.42 -5.95 9.98
C ALA A 180 18.55 -6.97 10.09
N THR A 181 18.94 -7.55 8.96
CA THR A 181 20.02 -8.56 8.90
C THR A 181 21.37 -7.94 9.19
N ARG A 182 21.66 -6.74 8.67
CA ARG A 182 22.89 -5.99 8.98
C ARG A 182 23.01 -5.70 10.47
N CYS A 183 21.92 -5.34 11.14
CA CYS A 183 21.90 -5.14 12.59
C CYS A 183 22.40 -6.38 13.35
N LEU A 184 21.93 -7.58 12.97
CA LEU A 184 22.37 -8.83 13.57
C LEU A 184 23.85 -9.12 13.28
N ILE A 185 24.32 -8.87 12.07
CA ILE A 185 25.71 -9.01 11.65
C ILE A 185 26.61 -8.06 12.44
N GLU A 186 26.22 -6.80 12.57
CA GLU A 186 26.95 -5.76 13.30
C GLU A 186 26.98 -6.01 14.82
N ALA A 187 25.93 -6.68 15.35
CA ALA A 187 25.90 -7.20 16.71
C ALA A 187 26.87 -8.38 16.92
N GLY A 188 27.57 -8.87 15.90
CA GLY A 188 28.59 -9.91 15.98
C GLY A 188 28.06 -11.34 15.78
N HIS A 189 26.79 -11.51 15.38
CA HIS A 189 26.24 -12.84 15.09
C HIS A 189 26.86 -13.41 13.81
N ARG A 190 27.27 -14.70 13.87
CA ARG A 190 27.91 -15.42 12.75
C ARG A 190 27.06 -16.53 12.19
N TYR A 191 26.12 -17.04 12.95
CA TYR A 191 25.13 -18.03 12.52
C TYR A 191 23.73 -17.42 12.67
N ILE A 192 23.10 -17.06 11.54
CA ILE A 192 21.85 -16.31 11.51
C ILE A 192 20.80 -17.15 10.76
N GLY A 193 19.63 -17.32 11.37
CA GLY A 193 18.48 -17.96 10.73
C GLY A 193 17.54 -16.94 10.10
N HIS A 194 17.00 -17.26 8.93
CA HIS A 194 15.85 -16.60 8.36
C HIS A 194 14.61 -17.47 8.60
N VAL A 195 13.71 -17.03 9.47
CA VAL A 195 12.42 -17.70 9.69
C VAL A 195 11.43 -17.10 8.69
N CYS A 196 11.13 -17.88 7.67
CA CYS A 196 10.28 -17.45 6.56
C CYS A 196 8.92 -18.14 6.60
N SER A 197 7.91 -17.45 6.07
CA SER A 197 6.60 -18.03 5.84
C SER A 197 6.66 -19.17 4.82
N SER A 198 5.88 -20.23 5.05
CA SER A 198 5.62 -21.28 4.06
C SER A 198 4.63 -20.85 2.97
N VAL A 199 3.96 -19.71 3.16
CA VAL A 199 3.09 -19.10 2.18
C VAL A 199 3.88 -18.05 1.39
N GLU A 200 3.98 -18.22 0.09
CA GLU A 200 4.70 -17.30 -0.78
C GLU A 200 3.84 -16.07 -1.11
N ILE A 201 4.39 -14.89 -0.82
CA ILE A 201 3.92 -13.59 -1.31
C ILE A 201 5.12 -12.74 -1.73
N ASN A 202 4.91 -11.77 -2.59
CA ASN A 202 6.00 -10.92 -3.10
C ASN A 202 6.77 -10.20 -1.97
N ASN A 203 6.08 -9.76 -0.92
CA ASN A 203 6.72 -9.11 0.23
C ASN A 203 7.72 -10.03 0.93
N PHE A 204 7.39 -11.30 1.15
CA PHE A 204 8.32 -12.25 1.80
C PHE A 204 9.48 -12.64 0.88
N ARG A 205 9.23 -12.75 -0.43
CA ARG A 205 10.28 -12.94 -1.44
C ARG A 205 11.31 -11.78 -1.41
N ASP A 206 10.82 -10.54 -1.34
CA ASP A 206 11.68 -9.37 -1.26
C ASP A 206 12.43 -9.28 0.07
N ARG A 207 11.80 -9.65 1.22
CA ARG A 207 12.46 -9.72 2.53
C ARG A 207 13.57 -10.76 2.52
N ARG A 208 13.34 -11.93 1.91
CA ARG A 208 14.37 -12.94 1.70
C ARG A 208 15.53 -12.43 0.85
N ALA A 209 15.24 -11.70 -0.23
CA ALA A 209 16.28 -11.09 -1.07
C ALA A 209 17.14 -10.09 -0.29
N GLY A 210 16.53 -9.25 0.54
CA GLY A 210 17.22 -8.32 1.43
C GLY A 210 18.10 -9.02 2.46
N PHE A 211 17.61 -10.10 3.08
CA PHE A 211 18.38 -10.96 4.00
C PHE A 211 19.60 -11.55 3.30
N LEU A 212 19.41 -12.21 2.17
CA LEU A 212 20.51 -12.85 1.42
C LEU A 212 21.54 -11.82 0.95
N LYS A 213 21.11 -10.64 0.50
CA LYS A 213 21.99 -9.54 0.14
C LYS A 213 22.91 -9.14 1.30
N ALA A 214 22.36 -8.94 2.50
CA ALA A 214 23.13 -8.57 3.67
C ALA A 214 24.16 -9.66 4.07
N ILE A 215 23.77 -10.93 4.02
CA ILE A 215 24.66 -12.07 4.28
C ILE A 215 25.80 -12.08 3.27
N THR A 216 25.51 -12.03 1.98
CA THR A 216 26.50 -12.16 0.89
C THR A 216 27.51 -11.00 0.88
N GLU A 217 27.04 -9.74 1.07
CA GLU A 217 27.93 -8.58 1.09
C GLU A 217 28.88 -8.58 2.29
N SER A 218 28.49 -9.22 3.38
CA SER A 218 29.31 -9.28 4.60
C SER A 218 30.32 -10.43 4.61
N ASP A 219 30.21 -11.40 3.72
CA ASP A 219 31.16 -12.54 3.61
C ASP A 219 32.56 -12.12 3.13
N GLY A 220 32.67 -10.92 2.52
CA GLY A 220 33.97 -10.34 2.12
C GLY A 220 34.86 -9.91 3.29
N GLU A 221 34.29 -9.59 4.44
CA GLU A 221 35.00 -9.09 5.62
C GLU A 221 35.37 -10.20 6.62
N GLU A 222 34.59 -11.27 6.74
CA GLU A 222 34.83 -12.44 7.60
C GLU A 222 34.34 -13.74 6.95
N LYS A 223 35.24 -14.59 6.49
CA LYS A 223 34.97 -15.82 5.72
C LYS A 223 34.19 -16.95 6.43
N ASN A 224 33.56 -16.75 7.58
CA ASN A 224 32.97 -17.83 8.38
C ASN A 224 31.55 -17.49 8.88
N ARG A 225 30.69 -16.93 8.02
CA ARG A 225 29.28 -16.80 8.38
C ARG A 225 28.48 -17.96 7.81
N ALA A 226 27.57 -18.48 8.65
CA ALA A 226 26.60 -19.49 8.27
C ALA A 226 25.19 -18.89 8.36
N TYR A 227 24.31 -19.33 7.48
CA TYR A 227 22.89 -19.04 7.59
C TYR A 227 22.07 -20.29 7.34
N THR A 228 20.84 -20.27 7.83
CA THR A 228 19.84 -21.30 7.57
C THR A 228 18.48 -20.67 7.32
N THR A 229 17.62 -21.39 6.65
CA THR A 229 16.22 -21.01 6.44
C THR A 229 15.32 -21.95 7.21
N ILE A 230 14.38 -21.40 7.98
CA ILE A 230 13.41 -22.12 8.79
C ILE A 230 12.03 -21.76 8.26
N SER A 231 11.32 -22.70 7.68
CA SER A 231 9.98 -22.46 7.12
C SER A 231 8.91 -22.76 8.16
N VAL A 232 8.02 -21.80 8.38
CA VAL A 232 6.89 -21.90 9.33
C VAL A 232 5.60 -21.37 8.70
N GLY A 233 4.45 -21.70 9.25
CA GLY A 233 3.18 -21.14 8.79
C GLY A 233 3.06 -19.64 9.01
N SER A 234 2.12 -19.00 8.31
CA SER A 234 1.93 -17.53 8.36
C SER A 234 1.02 -17.05 9.50
N THR A 235 0.23 -17.94 10.10
CA THR A 235 -0.66 -17.60 11.22
C THR A 235 0.04 -17.82 12.57
N GLN A 236 -0.52 -17.24 13.64
CA GLN A 236 0.04 -17.39 14.99
C GLN A 236 0.19 -18.87 15.38
N ASP A 237 -0.87 -19.67 15.20
CA ASP A 237 -0.88 -21.08 15.60
C ASP A 237 0.07 -21.91 14.75
N THR A 238 0.02 -21.76 13.43
CA THR A 238 0.87 -22.56 12.53
C THR A 238 2.36 -22.19 12.66
N ALA A 239 2.69 -20.92 12.88
CA ALA A 239 4.07 -20.51 13.14
C ALA A 239 4.60 -21.08 14.47
N TYR A 240 3.75 -21.13 15.50
CA TYR A 240 4.07 -21.74 16.79
C TYR A 240 4.33 -23.24 16.64
N ASP A 241 3.39 -23.98 16.05
CA ASP A 241 3.46 -25.44 15.89
C ASP A 241 4.67 -25.86 15.04
N ASP A 242 4.96 -25.13 13.97
CA ASP A 242 6.09 -25.46 13.09
C ASP A 242 7.44 -25.11 13.72
N MET A 243 7.50 -24.03 14.52
CA MET A 243 8.70 -23.71 15.31
C MET A 243 8.95 -24.78 16.38
N SER A 244 7.90 -25.28 17.04
CA SER A 244 8.01 -26.38 18.00
C SER A 244 8.64 -27.63 17.37
N LYS A 245 8.09 -28.08 16.24
CA LYS A 245 8.65 -29.19 15.47
C LYS A 245 10.11 -28.99 15.07
N PHE A 246 10.45 -27.76 14.67
CA PHE A 246 11.84 -27.42 14.34
C PHE A 246 12.76 -27.52 15.55
N LEU A 247 12.33 -27.01 16.71
CA LEU A 247 13.13 -27.03 17.94
C LEU A 247 13.33 -28.44 18.52
N ASP A 248 12.35 -29.33 18.36
CA ASP A 248 12.46 -30.72 18.78
C ASP A 248 13.57 -31.50 18.05
N HIS A 249 13.97 -31.06 16.85
CA HIS A 249 14.91 -31.80 15.99
C HIS A 249 16.24 -31.06 15.77
N ILE A 250 16.37 -29.81 16.23
CA ILE A 250 17.60 -29.04 15.98
C ILE A 250 18.67 -29.31 17.03
N HIS A 251 19.92 -29.53 16.56
CA HIS A 251 21.07 -29.69 17.45
C HIS A 251 21.86 -28.40 17.69
N ASN A 252 21.75 -27.46 16.79
CA ASN A 252 22.50 -26.17 16.88
C ASN A 252 21.61 -25.03 16.38
N LEU A 253 20.99 -24.32 17.30
CA LEU A 253 20.14 -23.18 16.99
C LEU A 253 21.00 -21.99 16.52
N PRO A 254 20.57 -21.27 15.46
CA PRO A 254 21.20 -19.98 15.11
C PRO A 254 21.20 -19.03 16.32
N THR A 255 22.28 -18.27 16.47
CA THR A 255 22.40 -17.30 17.59
C THR A 255 21.53 -16.05 17.38
N ALA A 256 21.01 -15.85 16.17
CA ALA A 256 20.07 -14.79 15.84
C ALA A 256 19.10 -15.25 14.75
N LEU A 257 17.88 -14.72 14.80
CA LEU A 257 16.80 -15.00 13.86
C LEU A 257 16.24 -13.69 13.31
N PHE A 258 16.21 -13.58 11.98
CA PHE A 258 15.39 -12.59 11.27
C PHE A 258 14.09 -13.28 10.84
N MET A 259 12.95 -12.67 11.07
CA MET A 259 11.64 -13.24 10.81
C MET A 259 10.84 -12.40 9.82
N ASP A 260 10.11 -13.07 8.93
CA ASP A 260 9.40 -12.42 7.83
C ASP A 260 8.42 -11.33 8.28
N ASN A 261 7.74 -11.53 9.43
CA ASN A 261 6.90 -10.50 10.04
C ASN A 261 6.78 -10.66 11.56
N ASP A 262 6.14 -9.69 12.19
CA ASP A 262 5.98 -9.66 13.64
C ASP A 262 5.02 -10.75 14.16
N VAL A 263 4.04 -11.19 13.38
CA VAL A 263 3.10 -12.27 13.76
C VAL A 263 3.86 -13.57 13.92
N ILE A 264 4.66 -13.93 12.93
CA ILE A 264 5.57 -15.09 12.96
C ILE A 264 6.56 -14.92 14.13
N ALA A 265 7.16 -13.72 14.26
CA ALA A 265 8.18 -13.47 15.28
C ALA A 265 7.63 -13.63 16.71
N ILE A 266 6.45 -13.11 17.00
CA ILE A 266 5.83 -13.21 18.33
C ILE A 266 5.52 -14.67 18.67
N SER A 267 5.00 -15.43 17.72
CA SER A 267 4.68 -16.86 17.89
C SER A 267 5.94 -17.69 18.11
N CYS A 268 6.97 -17.48 17.30
CA CYS A 268 8.25 -18.16 17.45
C CYS A 268 8.99 -17.75 18.74
N MET A 269 8.92 -16.50 19.16
CA MET A 269 9.49 -16.04 20.44
C MET A 269 8.83 -16.72 21.65
N ARG A 270 7.53 -16.95 21.56
CA ARG A 270 6.80 -17.68 22.59
C ARG A 270 7.31 -19.11 22.67
N GLU A 271 7.41 -19.80 21.54
CA GLU A 271 7.83 -21.20 21.49
C GLU A 271 9.30 -21.39 21.88
N LEU A 272 10.20 -20.49 21.45
CA LEU A 272 11.59 -20.48 21.89
C LEU A 272 11.70 -20.45 23.43
N LYS A 273 10.87 -19.64 24.09
CA LYS A 273 10.88 -19.54 25.56
C LYS A 273 10.31 -20.78 26.23
N GLU A 274 9.25 -21.36 25.68
CA GLU A 274 8.65 -22.60 26.18
C GLU A 274 9.63 -23.77 26.09
N HIS A 275 10.53 -23.76 25.08
CA HIS A 275 11.67 -24.67 24.95
C HIS A 275 12.90 -24.27 25.79
N GLY A 276 12.80 -23.26 26.64
CA GLY A 276 13.83 -22.85 27.57
C GLY A 276 14.91 -21.91 27.03
N TYR A 277 14.80 -21.42 25.80
CA TYR A 277 15.71 -20.42 25.23
C TYR A 277 15.41 -19.01 25.78
N ARG A 278 16.45 -18.30 26.18
CA ARG A 278 16.34 -16.91 26.64
C ARG A 278 16.57 -15.97 25.48
N ILE A 279 15.73 -14.95 25.39
CA ILE A 279 15.83 -13.89 24.38
C ILE A 279 16.14 -12.58 25.13
N PRO A 280 17.26 -11.91 24.82
CA PRO A 280 18.22 -12.16 23.74
C PRO A 280 19.42 -13.02 24.12
N GLU A 281 19.54 -13.56 25.34
CA GLU A 281 20.75 -14.17 25.88
C GLU A 281 21.21 -15.41 25.10
N ASP A 282 20.33 -16.27 24.67
CA ASP A 282 20.63 -17.48 23.90
C ASP A 282 20.40 -17.25 22.39
N VAL A 283 19.36 -16.50 22.03
CA VAL A 283 19.00 -16.19 20.64
C VAL A 283 18.47 -14.76 20.50
N SER A 284 19.05 -14.00 19.61
CA SER A 284 18.54 -12.66 19.21
C SER A 284 17.43 -12.78 18.18
N VAL A 285 16.45 -11.88 18.21
CA VAL A 285 15.29 -11.88 17.31
C VAL A 285 15.05 -10.51 16.73
N VAL A 286 14.82 -10.45 15.41
CA VAL A 286 14.35 -9.24 14.70
C VAL A 286 13.13 -9.59 13.86
N GLY A 287 12.04 -8.84 14.07
CA GLY A 287 10.80 -8.95 13.29
C GLY A 287 10.71 -7.95 12.14
N PHE A 288 9.53 -7.84 11.57
CA PHE A 288 9.19 -6.89 10.50
C PHE A 288 7.73 -6.48 10.64
N ASP A 289 7.38 -5.23 10.36
CA ASP A 289 6.11 -4.54 10.34
C ASP A 289 5.94 -3.52 11.47
N ASP A 290 6.51 -3.71 12.67
CA ASP A 290 6.31 -2.89 13.87
C ASP A 290 4.83 -2.77 14.24
N VAL A 291 4.17 -3.92 14.42
CA VAL A 291 2.79 -3.94 14.93
C VAL A 291 2.76 -3.62 16.44
N PRO A 292 1.66 -3.05 16.98
CA PRO A 292 1.57 -2.68 18.40
C PRO A 292 1.96 -3.81 19.36
N MET A 293 1.67 -5.07 19.01
CA MET A 293 2.01 -6.22 19.84
C MET A 293 3.54 -6.40 20.00
N SER A 294 4.36 -5.98 19.04
CA SER A 294 5.82 -6.04 19.12
C SER A 294 6.40 -5.22 20.28
N TYR A 295 5.69 -4.19 20.71
CA TYR A 295 6.08 -3.34 21.83
C TYR A 295 5.70 -3.91 23.20
N VAL A 296 4.67 -4.78 23.27
CA VAL A 296 4.21 -5.38 24.54
C VAL A 296 4.83 -6.74 24.83
N THR A 297 5.59 -7.33 23.90
CA THR A 297 6.37 -8.53 24.16
C THR A 297 7.39 -8.30 25.28
N SER A 298 7.78 -9.37 25.98
CA SER A 298 8.86 -9.35 26.97
C SER A 298 9.93 -10.36 26.59
N PRO A 299 11.13 -9.92 26.17
CA PRO A 299 11.58 -8.54 25.95
C PRO A 299 10.82 -7.86 24.79
N LYS A 300 10.82 -6.50 24.77
CA LYS A 300 10.27 -5.72 23.66
C LYS A 300 11.02 -6.03 22.39
N MET A 301 10.29 -6.35 21.31
CA MET A 301 10.88 -6.86 20.09
C MET A 301 11.49 -5.76 19.21
N THR A 302 12.75 -5.94 18.83
CA THR A 302 13.39 -5.22 17.73
C THR A 302 12.71 -5.62 16.41
N THR A 303 12.31 -4.63 15.62
CA THR A 303 11.56 -4.90 14.38
C THR A 303 11.75 -3.78 13.36
N VAL A 304 11.42 -4.04 12.11
CA VAL A 304 11.40 -3.05 11.04
C VAL A 304 10.06 -2.33 11.02
N HIS A 305 10.07 -1.03 11.24
CA HIS A 305 8.87 -0.19 11.15
C HIS A 305 8.50 0.08 9.70
N VAL A 306 7.27 -0.24 9.34
CA VAL A 306 6.61 0.13 8.09
C VAL A 306 5.65 1.30 8.37
N PRO A 307 5.75 2.43 7.66
CA PRO A 307 4.82 3.56 7.79
C PRO A 307 3.46 3.23 7.14
N LYS A 308 2.64 2.41 7.78
CA LYS A 308 1.42 1.79 7.23
C LYS A 308 0.37 2.81 6.77
N GLU A 309 0.13 3.84 7.59
CA GLU A 309 -0.79 4.92 7.22
C GLU A 309 -0.29 5.71 6.00
N ALA A 310 1.04 5.92 5.90
CA ALA A 310 1.63 6.57 4.73
C ALA A 310 1.47 5.72 3.46
N LEU A 311 1.61 4.40 3.57
CA LEU A 311 1.36 3.47 2.47
C LEU A 311 -0.05 3.64 1.91
N GLY A 312 -1.07 3.62 2.79
CA GLY A 312 -2.47 3.85 2.40
C GLY A 312 -2.71 5.23 1.82
N ARG A 313 -2.16 6.28 2.45
CA ARG A 313 -2.28 7.67 1.98
C ARG A 313 -1.72 7.85 0.58
N HIS A 314 -0.52 7.35 0.28
CA HIS A 314 0.09 7.47 -1.05
C HIS A 314 -0.69 6.72 -2.12
N ALA A 315 -1.30 5.58 -1.80
CA ALA A 315 -2.17 4.88 -2.74
C ALA A 315 -3.39 5.72 -3.14
N VAL A 316 -4.04 6.39 -2.17
CA VAL A 316 -5.16 7.30 -2.44
C VAL A 316 -4.71 8.50 -3.27
N GLN A 317 -3.59 9.13 -2.90
CA GLN A 317 -3.07 10.30 -3.62
C GLN A 317 -2.74 9.98 -5.08
N LEU A 318 -2.07 8.86 -5.33
CA LEU A 318 -1.75 8.38 -6.68
C LEU A 318 -3.03 8.08 -7.48
N LEU A 319 -4.01 7.40 -6.87
CA LEU A 319 -5.29 7.12 -7.52
C LEU A 319 -6.03 8.40 -7.91
N LEU A 320 -6.08 9.39 -7.02
CA LEU A 320 -6.76 10.65 -7.30
C LEU A 320 -6.06 11.47 -8.38
N ASP A 321 -4.74 11.39 -8.45
CA ASP A 321 -4.01 11.99 -9.56
C ASP A 321 -4.48 11.38 -10.89
N ARG A 322 -4.61 10.06 -10.97
CA ARG A 322 -5.10 9.36 -12.17
C ARG A 322 -6.57 9.67 -12.50
N ILE A 323 -7.42 9.83 -11.48
CA ILE A 323 -8.81 10.25 -11.67
C ILE A 323 -8.89 11.65 -12.29
N ARG A 324 -8.03 12.57 -11.85
CA ARG A 324 -8.02 13.96 -12.30
C ARG A 324 -7.38 14.15 -13.68
N THR A 325 -6.27 13.47 -13.92
CA THR A 325 -5.46 13.65 -15.14
C THR A 325 -5.83 12.69 -16.26
N GLY A 326 -6.61 11.65 -15.97
CA GLY A 326 -6.94 10.60 -16.92
C GLY A 326 -5.77 9.65 -17.17
N LYS A 327 -5.87 8.89 -18.28
CA LYS A 327 -4.84 7.91 -18.66
C LYS A 327 -3.54 8.62 -19.04
N GLN A 328 -2.46 8.24 -18.37
CA GLN A 328 -1.10 8.72 -18.65
C GLN A 328 -0.37 7.76 -19.61
N ASP A 329 0.71 8.22 -20.18
CA ASP A 329 1.62 7.45 -21.05
C ASP A 329 2.60 6.56 -20.25
N HIS A 330 2.61 6.71 -18.93
CA HIS A 330 3.48 5.96 -18.02
C HIS A 330 2.73 5.55 -16.75
N THR A 331 3.28 4.56 -16.06
CA THR A 331 2.88 4.13 -14.72
C THR A 331 3.98 4.43 -13.70
N VAL A 332 3.64 4.48 -12.43
CA VAL A 332 4.56 4.84 -11.35
C VAL A 332 4.57 3.74 -10.28
N LYS A 333 5.76 3.33 -9.84
CA LYS A 333 5.94 2.50 -8.64
C LYS A 333 6.52 3.37 -7.52
N ILE A 334 5.77 3.54 -6.43
CA ILE A 334 6.20 4.25 -5.22
C ILE A 334 6.62 3.22 -4.18
N GLU A 335 7.86 3.29 -3.71
CA GLU A 335 8.37 2.47 -2.62
C GLU A 335 8.45 3.29 -1.34
N ILE A 336 7.77 2.85 -0.28
CA ILE A 336 7.79 3.48 1.04
C ILE A 336 8.94 2.87 1.85
N ASN A 337 9.92 3.70 2.19
CA ASN A 337 11.07 3.28 2.96
C ASN A 337 10.70 2.89 4.38
N THR A 338 11.45 1.94 4.92
CA THR A 338 11.28 1.40 6.27
C THR A 338 12.37 1.91 7.22
N THR A 339 12.18 1.72 8.52
CA THR A 339 13.19 2.05 9.54
C THR A 339 13.29 0.95 10.59
N LEU A 340 14.52 0.56 10.94
CA LEU A 340 14.75 -0.39 12.03
C LEU A 340 14.47 0.27 13.39
N LYS A 341 13.65 -0.37 14.21
CA LYS A 341 13.36 0.01 15.60
C LYS A 341 14.08 -0.92 16.55
N MET A 342 15.24 -0.47 17.04
CA MET A 342 16.01 -1.19 18.04
C MET A 342 15.25 -1.20 19.37
N ARG A 343 15.11 -2.41 19.96
CA ARG A 343 14.54 -2.64 21.30
C ARG A 343 15.40 -3.65 22.06
N ASN A 344 14.79 -4.67 22.68
CA ASN A 344 15.47 -5.48 23.68
C ASN A 344 15.74 -6.93 23.23
N THR A 345 15.42 -7.31 22.01
CA THR A 345 15.58 -8.69 21.52
C THR A 345 16.88 -8.97 20.78
N VAL A 346 17.80 -8.01 20.73
CA VAL A 346 19.12 -8.20 20.11
C VAL A 346 20.21 -7.92 21.14
N ARG A 347 21.12 -8.88 21.33
CA ARG A 347 22.32 -8.71 22.15
C ARG A 347 23.56 -8.47 21.30
N GLN A 348 24.52 -7.78 21.85
CA GLN A 348 25.88 -7.70 21.30
C GLN A 348 26.65 -8.98 21.65
N MET A 349 27.28 -9.59 20.66
CA MET A 349 28.19 -10.72 20.88
C MET A 349 29.56 -10.19 21.31
N GLU A 350 30.20 -10.86 22.24
CA GLU A 350 31.58 -10.52 22.59
C GLU A 350 32.50 -10.72 21.40
N LYS A 351 33.29 -9.69 21.07
CA LYS A 351 34.34 -9.88 20.06
C LYS A 351 35.34 -10.91 20.57
N PRO A 352 35.70 -11.91 19.76
CA PRO A 352 36.81 -12.78 20.17
C PRO A 352 38.02 -11.90 20.45
N GLY A 353 38.55 -12.01 21.68
CA GLY A 353 39.75 -11.31 22.06
C GLY A 353 40.88 -11.54 21.05
N PRO A 354 41.82 -10.61 20.89
CA PRO A 354 42.98 -10.83 20.02
C PRO A 354 43.72 -12.10 20.48
N LYS A 355 43.87 -13.06 19.56
CA LYS A 355 44.70 -14.25 19.78
C LYS A 355 46.16 -13.88 19.76
#